data_069ee535dc3384ebbf38f2824690e2d5
#
_entry.id   069ee535dc3384ebbf38f2824690e2d5
#
_cell.length_a   1.000
_cell.length_b   1.000
_cell.length_c   1.000
_cell.angle_alpha   90.00
_cell.angle_beta   90.00
_cell.angle_gamma   90.00
#
_symmetry.space_group_name_H-M   'P 1'
#
loop_
_entity.id
_entity.type
_entity.pdbx_description
1 polymer ?
#
loop_
_entity_poly.entity_id
_entity_poly.type
_entity_poly.pdbx_seq_one_letter_code
_entity_poly.pdbx_strand_id
1 'polypeptide(L)'
;VKALEVDEMFAQLLASEGFESVEEIAFIDQMELAAIEGLNEEIASELQARAQEFLDKLAAELEAKRVELGVEDALKSVPGLNGKMLVALGQKGVKTLDDFAGLVGDDLRGWFETKNGERVREQGVLEEFQLTQEQADALILNARIAAGWIDAPPEPEPEPVAEDGDAGVFKS
;
A
#
# COMPACT_ATOMS: atom_id res chain seq x y z
N VAL A 1 4.35 12.34 -11.90
CA VAL A 1 4.64 13.77 -12.01
C VAL A 1 3.71 14.47 -13.01
N LYS A 2 3.38 13.85 -14.15
CA LYS A 2 2.32 14.37 -15.04
C LYS A 2 0.96 14.54 -14.36
N ALA A 3 0.75 13.80 -13.29
CA ALA A 3 -0.50 13.81 -12.56
C ALA A 3 -0.76 15.12 -11.79
N LEU A 4 0.27 15.92 -11.55
CA LEU A 4 0.15 17.14 -10.76
C LEU A 4 -0.04 18.41 -11.61
N GLU A 5 -0.10 18.26 -12.92
CA GLU A 5 -0.16 19.40 -13.85
C GLU A 5 0.91 20.47 -13.55
N VAL A 6 2.07 20.02 -13.11
CA VAL A 6 3.21 20.90 -12.88
C VAL A 6 4.03 21.06 -14.16
N ASP A 7 4.69 22.19 -14.27
CA ASP A 7 5.59 22.44 -15.38
C ASP A 7 6.68 21.36 -15.48
N GLU A 8 7.07 21.03 -16.69
CA GLU A 8 8.06 19.99 -16.93
C GLU A 8 9.37 20.22 -16.17
N MET A 9 9.73 21.48 -15.98
CA MET A 9 10.90 21.88 -15.21
C MET A 9 10.80 21.45 -13.74
N PHE A 10 9.65 21.70 -13.11
CA PHE A 10 9.39 21.25 -11.74
C PHE A 10 9.33 19.73 -11.63
N ALA A 11 8.76 19.09 -12.64
CA ALA A 11 8.72 17.64 -12.73
C ALA A 11 10.13 17.03 -12.72
N GLN A 12 11.03 17.59 -13.51
CA GLN A 12 12.42 17.17 -13.57
C GLN A 12 13.17 17.44 -12.27
N LEU A 13 12.91 18.61 -11.66
CA LEU A 13 13.50 18.95 -10.37
C LEU A 13 13.12 17.94 -9.29
N LEU A 14 11.83 17.66 -9.14
CA LEU A 14 11.35 16.68 -8.16
C LEU A 14 11.93 15.28 -8.40
N ALA A 15 12.02 14.87 -9.66
CA ALA A 15 12.63 13.60 -10.01
C ALA A 15 14.12 13.56 -9.69
N SER A 16 14.84 14.67 -9.87
CA SER A 16 16.27 14.77 -9.53
C SER A 16 16.54 14.74 -8.03
N GLU A 17 15.57 15.19 -7.24
CA GLU A 17 15.62 15.13 -5.78
C GLU A 17 15.14 13.77 -5.21
N GLY A 18 14.80 12.85 -6.09
CA GLY A 18 14.45 11.49 -5.71
C GLY A 18 12.96 11.21 -5.49
N PHE A 19 12.09 12.13 -5.84
CA PHE A 19 10.64 11.90 -5.74
C PHE A 19 10.13 11.08 -6.91
N GLU A 20 9.73 9.87 -6.65
CA GLU A 20 9.22 8.94 -7.66
C GLU A 20 7.69 8.93 -7.74
N SER A 21 7.03 9.31 -6.66
CA SER A 21 5.56 9.23 -6.57
C SER A 21 4.91 10.51 -6.05
N VAL A 22 3.62 10.63 -6.32
CA VAL A 22 2.79 11.75 -5.81
C VAL A 22 2.61 11.64 -4.30
N GLU A 23 2.54 10.42 -3.80
CA GLU A 23 2.43 10.12 -2.38
C GLU A 23 3.59 10.68 -1.58
N GLU A 24 4.81 10.57 -2.09
CA GLU A 24 5.99 11.12 -1.43
C GLU A 24 5.89 12.63 -1.26
N ILE A 25 5.43 13.34 -2.29
CA ILE A 25 5.23 14.79 -2.25
C ILE A 25 4.13 15.17 -1.24
N ALA A 26 3.06 14.39 -1.19
CA ALA A 26 1.93 14.68 -0.30
C ALA A 26 2.28 14.50 1.20
N PHE A 27 3.18 13.57 1.51
CA PHE A 27 3.47 13.17 2.89
C PHE A 27 4.82 13.63 3.43
N ILE A 28 5.69 14.20 2.61
CA ILE A 28 6.95 14.78 3.07
C ILE A 28 6.69 16.00 3.95
N ASP A 29 7.60 16.29 4.87
CA ASP A 29 7.53 17.52 5.65
C ASP A 29 7.62 18.74 4.74
N GLN A 30 6.74 19.71 4.95
CA GLN A 30 6.71 20.92 4.14
C GLN A 30 8.03 21.69 4.18
N MET A 31 8.72 21.68 5.30
CA MET A 31 10.02 22.36 5.45
C MET A 31 11.10 21.65 4.63
N GLU A 32 11.07 20.33 4.58
CA GLU A 32 11.98 19.54 3.74
C GLU A 32 11.75 19.81 2.26
N LEU A 33 10.48 19.85 1.86
CA LEU A 33 10.12 20.16 0.46
C LEU A 33 10.52 21.60 0.09
N ALA A 34 10.31 22.56 0.98
CA ALA A 34 10.69 23.95 0.77
C ALA A 34 12.21 24.18 0.76
N ALA A 35 12.99 23.27 1.35
CA ALA A 35 14.46 23.34 1.38
C ALA A 35 15.08 22.94 0.04
N ILE A 36 14.33 22.35 -0.87
CA ILE A 36 14.82 21.97 -2.19
C ILE A 36 15.12 23.22 -3.00
N GLU A 37 16.29 23.23 -3.63
CA GLU A 37 16.71 24.35 -4.46
C GLU A 37 15.72 24.62 -5.59
N GLY A 38 15.23 25.85 -5.66
CA GLY A 38 14.19 26.22 -6.63
C GLY A 38 12.76 26.17 -6.10
N LEU A 39 12.55 25.66 -4.90
CA LEU A 39 11.27 25.69 -4.21
C LEU A 39 11.32 26.68 -3.03
N ASN A 40 10.15 27.16 -2.62
CA ASN A 40 9.98 27.94 -1.41
C ASN A 40 8.75 27.41 -0.67
N GLU A 41 8.44 27.95 0.51
CA GLU A 41 7.30 27.50 1.32
C GLU A 41 5.96 27.60 0.57
N GLU A 42 5.77 28.65 -0.21
CA GLU A 42 4.55 28.86 -0.96
C GLU A 42 4.38 27.81 -2.06
N ILE A 43 5.44 27.56 -2.83
CA ILE A 43 5.44 26.55 -3.90
C ILE A 43 5.33 25.14 -3.29
N ALA A 44 6.04 24.87 -2.20
CA ALA A 44 5.97 23.59 -1.49
C ALA A 44 4.54 23.30 -0.99
N SER A 45 3.90 24.30 -0.39
CA SER A 45 2.52 24.19 0.07
C SER A 45 1.55 23.94 -1.08
N GLU A 46 1.71 24.63 -2.20
CA GLU A 46 0.89 24.43 -3.38
C GLU A 46 1.07 23.04 -3.99
N LEU A 47 2.30 22.55 -4.09
CA LEU A 47 2.60 21.21 -4.59
C LEU A 47 1.98 20.13 -3.70
N GLN A 48 2.08 20.28 -2.39
CA GLN A 48 1.47 19.34 -1.46
C GLN A 48 -0.06 19.36 -1.55
N ALA A 49 -0.66 20.52 -1.66
CA ALA A 49 -2.10 20.65 -1.82
C ALA A 49 -2.59 19.96 -3.11
N ARG A 50 -1.89 20.15 -4.22
CA ARG A 50 -2.20 19.48 -5.49
C ARG A 50 -1.97 17.96 -5.41
N ALA A 51 -0.90 17.54 -4.75
CA ALA A 51 -0.63 16.11 -4.53
C ALA A 51 -1.74 15.47 -3.72
N GLN A 52 -2.17 16.11 -2.64
CA GLN A 52 -3.26 15.63 -1.80
C GLN A 52 -4.58 15.58 -2.57
N GLU A 53 -4.93 16.62 -3.30
CA GLU A 53 -6.13 16.65 -4.13
C GLU A 53 -6.15 15.54 -5.18
N PHE A 54 -5.00 15.29 -5.81
CA PHE A 54 -4.85 14.20 -6.75
C PHE A 54 -5.08 12.84 -6.09
N LEU A 55 -4.49 12.60 -4.91
CA LEU A 55 -4.66 11.36 -4.17
C LEU A 55 -6.12 11.17 -3.72
N ASP A 56 -6.77 12.22 -3.25
CA ASP A 56 -8.18 12.17 -2.84
C ASP A 56 -9.09 11.82 -4.02
N LYS A 57 -8.83 12.43 -5.17
CA LYS A 57 -9.55 12.13 -6.41
C LYS A 57 -9.32 10.70 -6.87
N LEU A 58 -8.08 10.26 -6.85
CA LEU A 58 -7.73 8.88 -7.19
C LEU A 58 -8.41 7.89 -6.25
N ALA A 59 -8.40 8.15 -4.95
CA ALA A 59 -9.07 7.31 -3.96
C ALA A 59 -10.58 7.23 -4.23
N ALA A 60 -11.21 8.35 -4.57
CA ALA A 60 -12.64 8.38 -4.92
C ALA A 60 -12.94 7.59 -6.19
N GLU A 61 -12.09 7.68 -7.21
CA GLU A 61 -12.24 6.91 -8.45
C GLU A 61 -12.08 5.40 -8.20
N LEU A 62 -11.09 5.02 -7.39
CA LEU A 62 -10.86 3.62 -7.02
C LEU A 62 -12.04 3.07 -6.21
N GLU A 63 -12.58 3.85 -5.29
CA GLU A 63 -13.74 3.46 -4.50
C GLU A 63 -14.99 3.26 -5.39
N ALA A 64 -15.21 4.16 -6.34
CA ALA A 64 -16.29 4.03 -7.29
C ALA A 64 -16.15 2.76 -8.15
N LYS A 65 -14.94 2.45 -8.61
CA LYS A 65 -14.68 1.21 -9.35
C LYS A 65 -14.86 -0.03 -8.50
N ARG A 66 -14.43 0.03 -7.24
CA ARG A 66 -14.63 -1.08 -6.29
C ARG A 66 -16.12 -1.41 -6.15
N VAL A 67 -16.93 -0.39 -5.94
CA VAL A 67 -18.39 -0.54 -5.80
C VAL A 67 -19.01 -1.07 -7.11
N GLU A 68 -18.59 -0.53 -8.25
CA GLU A 68 -19.05 -0.97 -9.56
C GLU A 68 -18.74 -2.47 -9.80
N LEU A 69 -17.56 -2.91 -9.39
CA LEU A 69 -17.13 -4.31 -9.51
C LEU A 69 -17.84 -5.23 -8.49
N GLY A 70 -18.50 -4.66 -7.49
CA GLY A 70 -19.19 -5.42 -6.45
C GLY A 70 -18.27 -6.01 -5.40
N VAL A 71 -17.11 -5.43 -5.20
CA VAL A 71 -16.17 -5.85 -4.14
C VAL A 71 -16.69 -5.41 -2.77
N GLU A 72 -16.75 -6.37 -1.84
CA GLU A 72 -17.30 -6.18 -0.51
C GLU A 72 -16.51 -5.16 0.33
N ASP A 73 -17.21 -4.39 1.16
CA ASP A 73 -16.57 -3.47 2.11
C ASP A 73 -15.68 -4.21 3.13
N ALA A 74 -15.98 -5.45 3.44
CA ALA A 74 -15.21 -6.26 4.36
C ALA A 74 -13.75 -6.42 3.92
N LEU A 75 -13.47 -6.43 2.62
CA LEU A 75 -12.11 -6.47 2.09
C LEU A 75 -11.30 -5.21 2.40
N LYS A 76 -11.96 -4.07 2.59
CA LYS A 76 -11.30 -2.82 2.97
C LYS A 76 -10.69 -2.89 4.37
N SER A 77 -11.19 -3.73 5.23
CA SER A 77 -10.70 -3.91 6.60
C SER A 77 -9.48 -4.84 6.70
N VAL A 78 -9.10 -5.49 5.61
CA VAL A 78 -7.91 -6.36 5.59
C VAL A 78 -6.65 -5.50 5.58
N PRO A 79 -5.80 -5.57 6.62
CA PRO A 79 -4.55 -4.81 6.63
C PRO A 79 -3.66 -5.16 5.43
N GLY A 80 -3.09 -4.14 4.81
CA GLY A 80 -2.21 -4.29 3.66
C GLY A 80 -2.91 -4.21 2.29
N LEU A 81 -4.23 -4.30 2.22
CA LEU A 81 -4.96 -4.07 0.98
C LEU A 81 -5.24 -2.58 0.79
N ASN A 82 -4.95 -2.08 -0.40
CA ASN A 82 -5.26 -0.70 -0.80
C ASN A 82 -6.34 -0.67 -1.89
N GLY A 83 -6.80 0.54 -2.24
CA GLY A 83 -7.87 0.70 -3.25
C GLY A 83 -7.52 0.10 -4.61
N LYS A 84 -6.27 0.20 -5.04
CA LYS A 84 -5.80 -0.38 -6.32
C LYS A 84 -5.88 -1.90 -6.29
N MET A 85 -5.47 -2.52 -5.18
CA MET A 85 -5.56 -3.97 -4.98
C MET A 85 -6.99 -4.46 -4.97
N LEU A 86 -7.90 -3.73 -4.30
CA LEU A 86 -9.32 -4.07 -4.28
C LEU A 86 -9.95 -4.06 -5.66
N VAL A 87 -9.62 -3.07 -6.48
CA VAL A 87 -10.08 -3.00 -7.87
C VAL A 87 -9.50 -4.16 -8.69
N ALA A 88 -8.22 -4.48 -8.53
CA ALA A 88 -7.58 -5.60 -9.22
C ALA A 88 -8.22 -6.93 -8.84
N LEU A 89 -8.52 -7.15 -7.55
CA LEU A 89 -9.24 -8.33 -7.08
C LEU A 89 -10.62 -8.45 -7.71
N GLY A 90 -11.37 -7.36 -7.74
CA GLY A 90 -12.70 -7.32 -8.36
C GLY A 90 -12.67 -7.65 -9.85
N GLN A 91 -11.66 -7.17 -10.57
CA GLN A 91 -11.46 -7.47 -12.00
C GLN A 91 -11.17 -8.96 -12.24
N LYS A 92 -10.57 -9.63 -11.28
CA LYS A 92 -10.26 -11.06 -11.33
C LYS A 92 -11.37 -11.95 -10.75
N GLY A 93 -12.47 -11.34 -10.31
CA GLY A 93 -13.61 -12.07 -9.76
C GLY A 93 -13.54 -12.36 -8.26
N VAL A 94 -12.54 -11.86 -7.57
CA VAL A 94 -12.41 -11.96 -6.11
C VAL A 94 -13.12 -10.77 -5.49
N LYS A 95 -14.33 -10.98 -4.99
CA LYS A 95 -15.22 -9.89 -4.56
C LYS A 95 -15.57 -9.92 -3.09
N THR A 96 -15.48 -11.08 -2.45
CA THR A 96 -15.81 -11.24 -1.04
C THR A 96 -14.57 -11.50 -0.21
N LEU A 97 -14.68 -11.23 1.09
CA LEU A 97 -13.63 -11.53 2.04
C LEU A 97 -13.33 -13.04 2.08
N ASP A 98 -14.36 -13.86 2.01
CA ASP A 98 -14.20 -15.33 1.98
C ASP A 98 -13.48 -15.81 0.72
N ASP A 99 -13.80 -15.22 -0.45
CA ASP A 99 -13.10 -15.52 -1.69
C ASP A 99 -11.60 -15.24 -1.57
N PHE A 100 -11.25 -14.10 -0.98
CA PHE A 100 -9.86 -13.73 -0.80
C PHE A 100 -9.15 -14.58 0.26
N ALA A 101 -9.81 -14.85 1.38
CA ALA A 101 -9.28 -15.72 2.44
C ALA A 101 -9.04 -17.16 1.98
N GLY A 102 -9.78 -17.60 0.97
CA GLY A 102 -9.62 -18.92 0.36
C GLY A 102 -8.40 -19.06 -0.56
N LEU A 103 -7.76 -17.97 -0.92
CA LEU A 103 -6.57 -17.96 -1.77
C LEU A 103 -5.31 -18.34 -0.96
N VAL A 104 -4.23 -18.60 -1.67
CA VAL A 104 -2.89 -18.76 -1.10
C VAL A 104 -1.95 -17.72 -1.70
N GLY A 105 -0.77 -17.54 -1.11
CA GLY A 105 0.18 -16.56 -1.56
C GLY A 105 0.55 -16.65 -3.04
N ASP A 106 0.64 -17.88 -3.56
CA ASP A 106 0.94 -18.11 -4.97
C ASP A 106 -0.20 -17.63 -5.89
N ASP A 107 -1.45 -17.71 -5.46
CA ASP A 107 -2.59 -17.18 -6.23
C ASP A 107 -2.47 -15.65 -6.41
N LEU A 108 -1.85 -14.96 -5.47
CA LEU A 108 -1.62 -13.52 -5.56
C LEU A 108 -0.44 -13.18 -6.47
N ARG A 109 0.61 -13.98 -6.44
CA ARG A 109 1.88 -13.71 -7.14
C ARG A 109 1.98 -14.34 -8.51
N GLY A 110 1.19 -15.37 -8.78
CA GLY A 110 1.28 -16.22 -9.95
C GLY A 110 2.12 -17.48 -9.68
N TRP A 111 1.82 -18.51 -10.42
CA TRP A 111 2.46 -19.82 -10.26
C TRP A 111 2.72 -20.47 -11.62
N PHE A 112 3.44 -21.57 -11.59
CA PHE A 112 3.64 -22.40 -12.78
C PHE A 112 2.86 -23.70 -12.63
N GLU A 113 2.08 -24.03 -13.62
CA GLU A 113 1.34 -25.29 -13.69
C GLU A 113 1.83 -26.10 -14.90
N THR A 114 1.79 -27.41 -14.78
CA THR A 114 2.08 -28.30 -15.91
C THR A 114 0.77 -28.73 -16.57
N LYS A 115 0.51 -28.20 -17.77
CA LYS A 115 -0.65 -28.57 -18.58
C LYS A 115 -0.18 -29.34 -19.81
N ASN A 116 -0.67 -30.53 -20.00
CA ASN A 116 -0.32 -31.37 -21.16
C ASN A 116 1.19 -31.62 -21.35
N GLY A 117 1.96 -31.62 -20.24
CA GLY A 117 3.40 -31.80 -20.27
C GLY A 117 4.21 -30.53 -20.48
N GLU A 118 3.57 -29.41 -20.69
CA GLU A 118 4.21 -28.09 -20.79
C GLU A 118 4.05 -27.27 -19.52
N ARG A 119 5.11 -26.56 -19.15
CA ARG A 119 5.08 -25.69 -17.99
C ARG A 119 4.49 -24.34 -18.40
N VAL A 120 3.27 -24.06 -17.92
CA VAL A 120 2.55 -22.82 -18.22
C VAL A 120 2.58 -21.93 -16.99
N ARG A 121 2.76 -20.63 -17.21
CA ARG A 121 2.68 -19.65 -16.15
C ARG A 121 1.25 -19.14 -16.03
N GLU A 122 0.70 -19.23 -14.80
CA GLU A 122 -0.57 -18.63 -14.45
C GLU A 122 -0.34 -17.28 -13.76
N GLN A 123 -1.12 -16.29 -14.14
CA GLN A 123 -1.00 -14.96 -13.56
C GLN A 123 -1.66 -14.88 -12.19
N GLY A 124 -0.98 -14.26 -11.24
CA GLY A 124 -1.55 -13.97 -9.94
C GLY A 124 -2.53 -12.79 -10.00
N VAL A 125 -3.51 -12.80 -9.10
CA VAL A 125 -4.53 -11.74 -9.02
C VAL A 125 -3.95 -10.38 -8.62
N LEU A 126 -2.82 -10.35 -7.91
CA LEU A 126 -2.09 -9.17 -7.49
C LEU A 126 -0.65 -9.15 -8.02
N GLU A 127 -0.37 -9.87 -9.11
CA GLU A 127 0.97 -9.97 -9.68
C GLU A 127 1.57 -8.61 -10.03
N GLU A 128 0.76 -7.67 -10.50
CA GLU A 128 1.22 -6.33 -10.88
C GLU A 128 1.80 -5.53 -9.72
N PHE A 129 1.46 -5.88 -8.47
CA PHE A 129 1.98 -5.21 -7.28
C PHE A 129 3.32 -5.77 -6.80
N GLN A 130 3.83 -6.81 -7.46
CA GLN A 130 5.14 -7.40 -7.18
C GLN A 130 5.35 -7.77 -5.70
N LEU A 131 4.34 -8.37 -5.09
CA LEU A 131 4.39 -8.79 -3.70
C LEU A 131 5.46 -9.86 -3.45
N THR A 132 6.15 -9.76 -2.33
CA THR A 132 7.01 -10.84 -1.85
C THR A 132 6.15 -12.00 -1.33
N GLN A 133 6.76 -13.18 -1.16
CA GLN A 133 6.06 -14.33 -0.58
C GLN A 133 5.48 -13.97 0.81
N GLU A 134 6.29 -13.34 1.64
CA GLU A 134 5.88 -12.93 2.98
C GLU A 134 4.71 -11.94 2.97
N GLN A 135 4.75 -10.97 2.05
CA GLN A 135 3.67 -10.00 1.89
C GLN A 135 2.37 -10.66 1.43
N ALA A 136 2.44 -11.55 0.45
CA ALA A 136 1.29 -12.27 -0.05
C ALA A 136 0.68 -13.16 1.04
N ASP A 137 1.50 -13.93 1.74
CA ASP A 137 1.06 -14.80 2.82
C ASP A 137 0.45 -13.99 3.98
N ALA A 138 1.03 -12.83 4.32
CA ALA A 138 0.51 -11.94 5.33
C ALA A 138 -0.88 -11.38 4.97
N LEU A 139 -1.10 -11.01 3.71
CA LEU A 139 -2.40 -10.56 3.24
C LEU A 139 -3.47 -11.65 3.39
N ILE A 140 -3.15 -12.88 2.99
CA ILE A 140 -4.07 -14.02 3.13
C ILE A 140 -4.34 -14.31 4.61
N LEU A 141 -3.32 -14.30 5.44
CA LEU A 141 -3.46 -14.49 6.89
C LEU A 141 -4.39 -13.44 7.50
N ASN A 142 -4.16 -12.16 7.19
CA ASN A 142 -4.99 -11.06 7.65
C ASN A 142 -6.44 -11.21 7.20
N ALA A 143 -6.66 -11.67 5.98
CA ALA A 143 -8.00 -11.93 5.46
C ALA A 143 -8.71 -13.06 6.23
N ARG A 144 -8.00 -14.13 6.53
CA ARG A 144 -8.54 -15.26 7.32
C ARG A 144 -8.89 -14.85 8.74
N ILE A 145 -8.08 -13.99 9.34
CA ILE A 145 -8.37 -13.41 10.66
C ILE A 145 -9.63 -12.53 10.57
N ALA A 146 -9.70 -11.64 9.58
CA ALA A 146 -10.85 -10.76 9.38
C ALA A 146 -12.14 -11.53 9.08
N ALA A 147 -12.05 -12.65 8.37
CA ALA A 147 -13.18 -13.54 8.06
C ALA A 147 -13.60 -14.42 9.26
N GLY A 148 -12.82 -14.42 10.33
CA GLY A 148 -13.10 -15.27 11.49
C GLY A 148 -12.72 -16.74 11.32
N TRP A 149 -11.91 -17.07 10.30
CA TRP A 149 -11.46 -18.45 10.05
C TRP A 149 -10.40 -18.91 11.03
N ILE A 150 -9.57 -17.97 11.50
CA ILE A 150 -8.53 -18.19 12.50
C ILE A 150 -8.53 -17.04 13.51
N ASP A 151 -8.08 -17.33 14.72
CA ASP A 151 -7.95 -16.31 15.75
C ASP A 151 -6.73 -15.42 15.44
N ALA A 152 -6.88 -14.13 15.72
CA ALA A 152 -5.76 -13.21 15.63
C ALA A 152 -4.66 -13.66 16.60
N PRO A 153 -3.37 -13.63 16.18
CA PRO A 153 -2.30 -13.86 17.12
C PRO A 153 -2.37 -12.81 18.24
N PRO A 154 -2.02 -13.17 19.47
CA PRO A 154 -1.98 -12.19 20.54
C PRO A 154 -1.07 -11.03 20.12
N GLU A 155 -1.53 -9.82 20.38
CA GLU A 155 -0.67 -8.66 20.15
C GLU A 155 0.66 -8.91 20.84
N PRO A 156 1.78 -8.66 20.15
CA PRO A 156 3.08 -8.79 20.80
C PRO A 156 3.04 -7.90 22.05
N GLU A 157 3.28 -8.51 23.18
CA GLU A 157 3.45 -7.75 24.41
C GLU A 157 4.44 -6.63 24.10
N PRO A 158 4.13 -5.41 24.47
CA PRO A 158 5.08 -4.32 24.28
C PRO A 158 6.37 -4.77 24.95
N GLU A 159 7.42 -4.84 24.13
CA GLU A 159 8.72 -5.12 24.70
C GLU A 159 8.92 -4.23 25.89
N PRO A 160 9.30 -4.80 27.04
CA PRO A 160 9.54 -3.99 28.19
C PRO A 160 10.53 -2.91 27.76
N VAL A 161 10.04 -1.73 27.76
CA VAL A 161 10.89 -0.59 27.57
C VAL A 161 11.98 -0.82 28.54
N ALA A 162 13.14 -1.08 28.04
CA ALA A 162 14.28 -1.11 28.88
C ALA A 162 14.27 0.23 29.60
N GLU A 163 13.79 0.24 30.79
CA GLU A 163 14.04 1.29 31.64
C GLU A 163 15.53 1.39 31.64
N ASP A 164 16.01 2.34 30.99
CA ASP A 164 17.33 2.73 31.15
C ASP A 164 17.49 2.98 32.55
N GLY A 165 17.81 2.10 33.05
CA GLY A 165 17.81 2.21 34.31
C GLY A 165 18.87 2.80 34.90
N ASP A 166 19.07 3.65 34.59
CA ASP A 166 19.83 4.36 35.22
C ASP A 166 19.93 4.43 36.54
N ALA A 167 19.13 3.83 36.79
CA ALA A 167 19.13 3.67 37.91
C ALA A 167 20.30 3.49 38.56
N GLY A 168 20.58 3.92 39.15
CA GLY A 168 21.42 3.51 39.92
C GLY A 168 22.49 3.94 40.18
N VAL A 169 22.51 4.56 39.58
CA VAL A 169 23.55 4.98 39.68
C VAL A 169 24.05 5.65 40.70
N PHE A 170 23.51 5.89 41.47
CA PHE A 170 23.97 6.57 42.34
C PHE A 170 24.31 6.22 43.50
N LYS A 171 25.18 6.15 43.70
CA LYS A 171 25.59 5.97 44.76
C LYS A 171 26.50 6.61 45.31
N SER A 172 26.43 7.16 45.90
CA SER A 172 27.45 7.86 46.55
C SER A 172 28.19 7.18 47.52
#